data_5b1128c2fd259dc815b9510a7110f747
#
_entry.id   5b1128c2fd259dc815b9510a7110f747
#
_cell.length_a   1.000
_cell.length_b   1.000
_cell.length_c   1.000
_cell.angle_alpha   90.00
_cell.angle_beta   90.00
_cell.angle_gamma   90.00
#
_symmetry.space_group_name_H-M   'P 1'
#
loop_
_entity.id
_entity.type
_entity.pdbx_description
1 polymer ?
#
loop_
_entity_poly.entity_id
_entity_poly.type
_entity_poly.pdbx_seq_one_letter_code
_entity_poly.pdbx_strand_id
1 'polypeptide(L)'
;MEQSISQIRSDVFKGKSQNYTAEAYSEEKEFPFINDCHVGDKKTCVVIKIKDCSTLNLNAKIVYSGVSYETALTYNNVSNSLTATVIVSSLPKNSLTLTVISQDGEESITLTSVKRSDTISPIKALKSVQNKEKDYINSLYDNNVFKCEIYIRLLAEGDYNFYYVGFANGEGKITAYLLDASDGKIIAGKND
;
A
#
# COMPACT_ATOMS: atom_id res chain seq x y z
N MET A 1 11.93 -16.07 4.90
CA MET A 1 11.74 -14.81 4.19
C MET A 1 10.27 -14.38 4.04
N GLU A 2 9.33 -15.23 3.58
CA GLU A 2 7.90 -14.83 3.52
C GLU A 2 7.32 -14.40 4.88
N GLN A 3 7.85 -14.94 5.98
CA GLN A 3 7.49 -14.53 7.36
C GLN A 3 7.95 -13.11 7.71
N SER A 4 8.91 -12.57 6.95
CA SER A 4 9.43 -11.21 7.14
C SER A 4 8.70 -10.15 6.29
N ILE A 5 7.56 -10.51 5.68
CA ILE A 5 6.73 -9.55 4.96
C ILE A 5 5.91 -8.75 5.97
N SER A 6 6.28 -7.48 6.16
CA SER A 6 5.59 -6.54 7.06
C SER A 6 4.45 -5.79 6.38
N GLN A 7 4.47 -5.66 5.04
CA GLN A 7 3.39 -5.01 4.31
C GLN A 7 3.15 -5.63 2.94
N ILE A 8 1.86 -5.86 2.63
CA ILE A 8 1.39 -6.17 1.27
C ILE A 8 0.31 -5.16 0.91
N ARG A 9 0.50 -4.37 -0.15
CA ARG A 9 -0.54 -3.62 -0.82
C ARG A 9 -1.01 -4.44 -2.02
N SER A 10 -2.24 -4.93 -1.96
CA SER A 10 -2.78 -5.87 -2.95
C SER A 10 -3.66 -5.20 -4.01
N ASP A 11 -4.15 -3.99 -3.75
CA ASP A 11 -5.00 -3.24 -4.66
C ASP A 11 -4.87 -1.72 -4.47
N VAL A 12 -5.20 -0.98 -5.53
CA VAL A 12 -5.22 0.48 -5.60
C VAL A 12 -6.56 0.90 -6.20
N PHE A 13 -7.29 1.77 -5.51
CA PHE A 13 -8.56 2.33 -5.94
C PHE A 13 -8.39 3.81 -6.20
N LYS A 14 -8.96 4.31 -7.28
CA LYS A 14 -8.91 5.74 -7.64
C LYS A 14 -10.29 6.26 -7.98
N GLY A 15 -10.52 7.52 -7.67
CA GLY A 15 -11.74 8.23 -8.01
C GLY A 15 -11.61 9.71 -7.79
N LYS A 16 -12.54 10.45 -8.36
CA LYS A 16 -12.64 11.91 -8.21
C LYS A 16 -14.08 12.35 -8.14
N SER A 17 -14.32 13.45 -7.48
CA SER A 17 -15.54 14.20 -7.45
C SER A 17 -15.28 15.63 -7.95
N GLN A 18 -16.18 16.54 -7.68
CA GLN A 18 -16.00 17.94 -8.06
C GLN A 18 -14.83 18.59 -7.30
N ASN A 19 -14.70 18.28 -5.99
CA ASN A 19 -13.77 18.97 -5.10
C ASN A 19 -12.58 18.11 -4.67
N TYR A 20 -12.63 16.78 -4.84
CA TYR A 20 -11.63 15.88 -4.31
C TYR A 20 -11.11 14.87 -5.32
N THR A 21 -9.81 14.66 -5.29
CA THR A 21 -9.16 13.51 -5.94
C THR A 21 -8.70 12.55 -4.85
N ALA A 22 -9.16 11.32 -4.89
CA ALA A 22 -8.90 10.36 -3.84
C ALA A 22 -8.34 9.04 -4.37
N GLU A 23 -7.48 8.43 -3.56
CA GLU A 23 -6.97 7.08 -3.71
C GLU A 23 -7.26 6.29 -2.44
N ALA A 24 -7.46 5.00 -2.58
CA ALA A 24 -7.45 4.07 -1.44
C ALA A 24 -6.60 2.85 -1.78
N TYR A 25 -6.04 2.23 -0.75
CA TYR A 25 -5.18 1.06 -0.88
C TYR A 25 -5.70 -0.05 0.00
N SER A 26 -5.85 -1.26 -0.57
CA SER A 26 -6.04 -2.49 0.20
C SER A 26 -4.70 -2.99 0.70
N GLU A 27 -4.51 -3.03 2.02
CA GLU A 27 -3.25 -3.43 2.62
C GLU A 27 -3.45 -4.49 3.72
N GLU A 28 -2.53 -5.42 3.79
CA GLU A 28 -2.23 -6.20 4.98
C GLU A 28 -0.88 -5.74 5.48
N LYS A 29 -0.81 -5.21 6.70
CA LYS A 29 0.42 -4.67 7.25
C LYS A 29 0.53 -4.91 8.75
N GLU A 30 1.76 -4.93 9.22
CA GLU A 30 2.06 -4.92 10.64
C GLU A 30 1.47 -3.69 11.33
N PHE A 31 0.89 -3.91 12.51
CA PHE A 31 0.27 -2.84 13.29
C PHE A 31 0.35 -3.11 14.80
N PRO A 32 0.96 -2.21 15.60
CA PRO A 32 1.71 -1.02 15.17
C PRO A 32 2.97 -1.41 14.38
N PHE A 33 3.39 -0.55 13.44
CA PHE A 33 4.61 -0.78 12.68
C PHE A 33 5.84 -0.45 13.53
N ILE A 34 6.79 -1.38 13.60
CA ILE A 34 8.08 -1.23 14.28
C ILE A 34 9.17 -1.77 13.35
N ASN A 35 10.09 -0.94 12.92
CA ASN A 35 11.20 -1.36 12.06
C ASN A 35 12.33 -1.97 12.92
N ASP A 36 12.19 -3.24 13.30
CA ASP A 36 13.15 -3.98 14.12
C ASP A 36 13.60 -5.31 13.49
N CYS A 37 13.27 -5.52 12.22
CA CYS A 37 13.48 -6.76 11.47
C CYS A 37 12.69 -7.97 12.00
N HIS A 38 11.68 -7.72 12.83
CA HIS A 38 10.74 -8.73 13.30
C HIS A 38 9.33 -8.31 12.94
N VAL A 39 8.63 -9.15 12.20
CA VAL A 39 7.25 -8.85 11.81
C VAL A 39 6.30 -9.34 12.89
N GLY A 40 5.60 -8.40 13.52
CA GLY A 40 4.55 -8.65 14.50
C GLY A 40 3.20 -9.01 13.86
N ASP A 41 2.14 -8.77 14.63
CA ASP A 41 0.77 -9.02 14.16
C ASP A 41 0.40 -8.13 13.00
N LYS A 42 -0.13 -8.72 11.93
CA LYS A 42 -0.61 -7.98 10.77
C LYS A 42 -2.10 -7.71 10.87
N LYS A 43 -2.51 -6.52 10.42
CA LYS A 43 -3.91 -6.11 10.30
C LYS A 43 -4.26 -5.86 8.84
N THR A 44 -5.48 -6.26 8.50
CA THR A 44 -6.12 -5.92 7.23
C THR A 44 -6.64 -4.49 7.33
N CYS A 45 -6.28 -3.62 6.40
CA CYS A 45 -6.69 -2.22 6.44
C CYS A 45 -6.92 -1.62 5.05
N VAL A 46 -7.68 -0.54 5.05
CA VAL A 46 -7.82 0.38 3.91
C VAL A 46 -7.13 1.68 4.28
N VAL A 47 -6.14 2.08 3.48
CA VAL A 47 -5.48 3.38 3.61
C VAL A 47 -6.14 4.33 2.63
N ILE A 48 -6.64 5.46 3.13
CA ILE A 48 -7.27 6.53 2.33
C ILE A 48 -6.25 7.64 2.12
N LYS A 49 -6.24 8.21 0.92
CA LYS A 49 -5.43 9.37 0.57
C LYS A 49 -6.25 10.34 -0.27
N ILE A 50 -6.40 11.59 0.20
CA ILE A 50 -7.03 12.68 -0.55
C ILE A 50 -5.94 13.67 -0.94
N LYS A 51 -5.78 13.89 -2.24
CA LYS A 51 -4.77 14.77 -2.84
C LYS A 51 -5.34 16.18 -3.03
N ASP A 52 -4.42 17.14 -3.14
CA ASP A 52 -4.70 18.52 -3.55
C ASP A 52 -5.83 19.18 -2.72
N CYS A 53 -5.93 18.81 -1.44
CA CYS A 53 -6.93 19.33 -0.53
C CYS A 53 -6.33 20.45 0.33
N SER A 54 -6.90 21.65 0.23
CA SER A 54 -6.54 22.81 1.05
C SER A 54 -7.31 22.87 2.39
N THR A 55 -8.37 22.07 2.52
CA THR A 55 -9.21 22.04 3.72
C THR A 55 -8.63 21.06 4.74
N LEU A 56 -8.38 21.54 5.94
CA LEU A 56 -7.97 20.73 7.09
C LEU A 56 -9.22 20.31 7.90
N ASN A 57 -9.07 19.30 8.76
CA ASN A 57 -10.14 18.80 9.64
C ASN A 57 -11.32 18.16 8.88
N LEU A 58 -11.00 17.26 7.97
CA LEU A 58 -11.99 16.42 7.30
C LEU A 58 -12.11 15.07 8.00
N ASN A 59 -13.30 14.50 7.96
CA ASN A 59 -13.56 13.09 8.26
C ASN A 59 -13.81 12.32 6.97
N ALA A 60 -13.61 11.03 7.03
CA ALA A 60 -13.88 10.12 5.93
C ALA A 60 -14.75 8.97 6.41
N LYS A 61 -15.70 8.58 5.56
CA LYS A 61 -16.50 7.38 5.72
C LYS A 61 -16.31 6.51 4.50
N ILE A 62 -15.91 5.27 4.69
CA ILE A 62 -15.83 4.28 3.60
C ILE A 62 -16.93 3.25 3.75
N VAL A 63 -17.55 2.89 2.62
CA VAL A 63 -18.61 1.88 2.56
C VAL A 63 -18.29 0.89 1.44
N TYR A 64 -18.30 -0.39 1.79
CA TYR A 64 -18.22 -1.49 0.84
C TYR A 64 -18.79 -2.77 1.46
N SER A 65 -19.35 -3.65 0.64
CA SER A 65 -19.95 -4.93 1.09
C SER A 65 -20.97 -4.77 2.23
N GLY A 66 -21.67 -3.61 2.27
CA GLY A 66 -22.68 -3.32 3.30
C GLY A 66 -22.13 -2.89 4.66
N VAL A 67 -20.80 -2.76 4.81
CA VAL A 67 -20.15 -2.31 6.04
C VAL A 67 -19.65 -0.88 5.88
N SER A 68 -19.79 -0.09 6.93
CA SER A 68 -19.36 1.32 7.00
C SER A 68 -18.29 1.51 8.08
N TYR A 69 -17.27 2.30 7.75
CA TYR A 69 -16.19 2.68 8.66
C TYR A 69 -15.99 4.19 8.59
N GLU A 70 -15.85 4.85 9.73
CA GLU A 70 -15.59 6.28 9.83
C GLU A 70 -14.26 6.55 10.51
N THR A 71 -13.56 7.61 10.07
CA THR A 71 -12.26 8.00 10.60
C THR A 71 -11.96 9.47 10.33
N ALA A 72 -11.17 10.09 11.20
CA ALA A 72 -10.60 11.41 10.93
C ALA A 72 -9.45 11.31 9.91
N LEU A 73 -9.34 12.30 9.04
CA LEU A 73 -8.23 12.46 8.11
C LEU A 73 -7.14 13.32 8.75
N THR A 74 -5.89 12.88 8.64
CA THR A 74 -4.72 13.58 9.15
C THR A 74 -3.85 14.05 8.00
N TYR A 75 -3.36 15.29 8.06
CA TYR A 75 -2.47 15.83 7.04
C TYR A 75 -1.08 15.20 7.13
N ASN A 76 -0.62 14.71 6.00
CA ASN A 76 0.71 14.12 5.83
C ASN A 76 1.60 15.06 5.00
N ASN A 77 2.56 15.70 5.65
CA ASN A 77 3.47 16.67 5.04
C ASN A 77 4.36 16.05 3.93
N VAL A 78 4.74 14.78 4.07
CA VAL A 78 5.62 14.11 3.11
C VAL A 78 4.92 13.88 1.78
N SER A 79 3.64 13.48 1.83
CA SER A 79 2.86 13.20 0.63
C SER A 79 1.94 14.35 0.21
N ASN A 80 1.96 15.48 0.93
CA ASN A 80 1.10 16.64 0.72
C ASN A 80 -0.37 16.22 0.49
N SER A 81 -0.92 15.45 1.42
CA SER A 81 -2.24 14.86 1.29
C SER A 81 -2.87 14.60 2.64
N LEU A 82 -4.18 14.53 2.71
CA LEU A 82 -4.90 14.02 3.86
C LEU A 82 -4.95 12.49 3.79
N THR A 83 -4.64 11.83 4.90
CA THR A 83 -4.58 10.37 4.98
C THR A 83 -5.27 9.82 6.19
N ALA A 84 -5.78 8.60 6.08
CA ALA A 84 -6.22 7.80 7.20
C ALA A 84 -5.98 6.31 6.95
N THR A 85 -5.88 5.53 8.02
CA THR A 85 -5.82 4.07 7.97
C THR A 85 -7.00 3.52 8.77
N VAL A 86 -7.80 2.69 8.13
CA VAL A 86 -8.97 2.04 8.72
C VAL A 86 -8.71 0.55 8.80
N ILE A 87 -8.74 -0.03 10.00
CA ILE A 87 -8.67 -1.48 10.19
C ILE A 87 -10.03 -2.06 9.80
N VAL A 88 -10.02 -3.09 8.98
CA VAL A 88 -11.23 -3.67 8.38
C VAL A 88 -11.23 -5.19 8.54
N SER A 89 -12.42 -5.79 8.53
CA SER A 89 -12.57 -7.26 8.63
C SER A 89 -12.26 -7.98 7.32
N SER A 90 -12.41 -7.30 6.18
CA SER A 90 -12.10 -7.84 4.84
C SER A 90 -11.73 -6.70 3.91
N LEU A 91 -10.94 -6.98 2.86
CA LEU A 91 -10.56 -5.97 1.86
C LEU A 91 -11.66 -5.76 0.81
N PRO A 92 -11.87 -4.52 0.33
CA PRO A 92 -12.70 -4.26 -0.84
C PRO A 92 -12.11 -4.92 -2.09
N LYS A 93 -12.96 -5.36 -3.03
CA LYS A 93 -12.50 -6.10 -4.22
C LYS A 93 -12.49 -5.24 -5.48
N ASN A 94 -13.61 -4.64 -5.84
CA ASN A 94 -13.75 -3.93 -7.13
C ASN A 94 -13.89 -2.42 -6.95
N SER A 95 -14.63 -2.03 -5.92
CA SER A 95 -14.89 -0.63 -5.62
C SER A 95 -15.25 -0.45 -4.16
N LEU A 96 -15.15 0.78 -3.70
CA LEU A 96 -15.67 1.25 -2.42
C LEU A 96 -16.19 2.67 -2.61
N THR A 97 -17.15 3.07 -1.76
CA THR A 97 -17.61 4.46 -1.69
C THR A 97 -16.84 5.16 -0.57
N LEU A 98 -16.20 6.26 -0.91
CA LEU A 98 -15.60 7.19 0.05
C LEU A 98 -16.51 8.42 0.15
N THR A 99 -16.97 8.76 1.34
CA THR A 99 -17.63 10.02 1.63
C THR A 99 -16.67 10.90 2.42
N VAL A 100 -16.38 12.07 1.90
CA VAL A 100 -15.61 13.11 2.59
C VAL A 100 -16.59 14.00 3.32
N ILE A 101 -16.37 14.20 4.62
CA ILE A 101 -17.26 14.94 5.51
C ILE A 101 -16.52 16.18 5.96
N SER A 102 -17.05 17.35 5.62
CA SER A 102 -16.56 18.68 6.01
C SER A 102 -17.61 19.46 6.79
N GLN A 103 -17.26 20.65 7.23
CA GLN A 103 -18.23 21.58 7.84
C GLN A 103 -19.29 22.07 6.85
N ASP A 104 -18.95 22.08 5.54
CA ASP A 104 -19.82 22.57 4.47
C ASP A 104 -20.75 21.47 3.92
N GLY A 105 -20.59 20.23 4.35
CA GLY A 105 -21.40 19.09 3.94
C GLY A 105 -20.60 17.83 3.63
N GLU A 106 -21.28 16.91 2.94
CA GLU A 106 -20.73 15.60 2.58
C GLU A 106 -20.62 15.46 1.06
N GLU A 107 -19.51 14.90 0.59
CA GLU A 107 -19.30 14.60 -0.82
C GLU A 107 -18.84 13.14 -1.01
N SER A 108 -19.58 12.39 -1.82
CA SER A 108 -19.32 10.97 -2.05
C SER A 108 -18.56 10.73 -3.36
N ILE A 109 -17.59 9.83 -3.31
CA ILE A 109 -16.72 9.44 -4.41
C ILE A 109 -16.77 7.92 -4.54
N THR A 110 -17.08 7.41 -5.71
CA THR A 110 -16.85 5.99 -6.01
C THR A 110 -15.40 5.80 -6.38
N LEU A 111 -14.68 5.03 -5.57
CA LEU A 111 -13.32 4.62 -5.85
C LEU A 111 -13.35 3.22 -6.48
N THR A 112 -12.81 3.11 -7.69
CA THR A 112 -12.78 1.87 -8.46
C THR A 112 -11.35 1.32 -8.50
N SER A 113 -11.21 0.00 -8.38
CA SER A 113 -9.92 -0.67 -8.53
C SER A 113 -9.33 -0.38 -9.91
N VAL A 114 -8.07 0.03 -9.91
CA VAL A 114 -7.26 0.22 -11.12
C VAL A 114 -6.25 -0.91 -11.31
N LYS A 115 -6.40 -1.98 -10.55
CA LYS A 115 -5.63 -3.20 -10.71
C LYS A 115 -6.04 -3.91 -12.00
N ARG A 116 -5.07 -4.20 -12.84
CA ARG A 116 -5.29 -4.91 -14.12
C ARG A 116 -5.53 -6.40 -13.87
N SER A 117 -6.29 -7.03 -14.75
CA SER A 117 -6.61 -8.46 -14.68
C SER A 117 -5.39 -9.38 -14.87
N ASP A 118 -4.34 -8.89 -15.55
CA ASP A 118 -3.08 -9.59 -15.78
C ASP A 118 -2.04 -9.39 -14.66
N THR A 119 -2.38 -8.62 -13.60
CA THR A 119 -1.50 -8.38 -12.46
C THR A 119 -1.20 -9.67 -11.71
N ILE A 120 0.09 -10.04 -11.63
CA ILE A 120 0.56 -11.19 -10.87
C ILE A 120 0.31 -11.01 -9.36
N SER A 121 0.43 -12.08 -8.58
CA SER A 121 0.30 -11.98 -7.12
C SER A 121 1.53 -11.29 -6.48
N PRO A 122 1.36 -10.62 -5.32
CA PRO A 122 2.47 -10.01 -4.59
C PRO A 122 3.60 -10.99 -4.27
N ILE A 123 3.26 -12.22 -3.90
CA ILE A 123 4.25 -13.27 -3.62
C ILE A 123 5.01 -13.68 -4.90
N LYS A 124 4.37 -13.69 -6.05
CA LYS A 124 5.05 -13.95 -7.33
C LYS A 124 6.03 -12.82 -7.66
N ALA A 125 5.69 -11.57 -7.39
CA ALA A 125 6.60 -10.44 -7.54
C ALA A 125 7.84 -10.57 -6.63
N LEU A 126 7.66 -10.94 -5.35
CA LEU A 126 8.77 -11.22 -4.44
C LEU A 126 9.67 -12.34 -4.97
N LYS A 127 9.07 -13.45 -5.44
CA LYS A 127 9.83 -14.58 -6.01
C LYS A 127 10.63 -14.19 -7.25
N SER A 128 10.13 -13.25 -8.06
CA SER A 128 10.89 -12.73 -9.21
C SER A 128 12.19 -12.04 -8.76
N VAL A 129 12.13 -11.20 -7.71
CA VAL A 129 13.33 -10.58 -7.13
C VAL A 129 14.27 -11.64 -6.53
N GLN A 130 13.73 -12.60 -5.76
CA GLN A 130 14.54 -13.67 -5.17
C GLN A 130 15.32 -14.46 -6.22
N ASN A 131 14.70 -14.77 -7.36
CA ASN A 131 15.32 -15.56 -8.42
C ASN A 131 16.36 -14.77 -9.19
N LYS A 132 16.16 -13.47 -9.37
CA LYS A 132 17.02 -12.61 -10.17
C LYS A 132 18.21 -12.07 -9.37
N GLU A 133 18.00 -11.73 -8.11
CA GLU A 133 18.95 -11.05 -7.23
C GLU A 133 19.46 -11.97 -6.11
N LYS A 134 19.78 -13.23 -6.47
CA LYS A 134 20.13 -14.28 -5.50
C LYS A 134 21.27 -13.92 -4.56
N ASP A 135 22.34 -13.31 -5.10
CA ASP A 135 23.52 -12.97 -4.31
C ASP A 135 23.19 -11.87 -3.29
N TYR A 136 22.44 -10.85 -3.70
CA TYR A 136 21.95 -9.81 -2.80
C TYR A 136 21.04 -10.41 -1.72
N ILE A 137 20.04 -11.21 -2.10
CA ILE A 137 19.13 -11.85 -1.15
C ILE A 137 19.88 -12.73 -0.14
N ASN A 138 20.88 -13.47 -0.59
CA ASN A 138 21.71 -14.29 0.30
C ASN A 138 22.52 -13.44 1.28
N SER A 139 22.96 -12.25 0.89
CA SER A 139 23.69 -11.32 1.76
C SER A 139 22.83 -10.73 2.90
N LEU A 140 21.49 -10.82 2.79
CA LEU A 140 20.56 -10.36 3.81
C LEU A 140 20.36 -11.37 4.95
N TYR A 141 21.01 -12.52 4.91
CA TYR A 141 21.00 -13.49 5.98
C TYR A 141 22.24 -13.37 6.84
N ASP A 142 22.05 -13.45 8.15
CA ASP A 142 23.11 -13.62 9.14
C ASP A 142 22.78 -14.86 10.00
N ASN A 143 23.68 -15.85 10.04
CA ASN A 143 23.47 -17.11 10.73
C ASN A 143 22.13 -17.80 10.39
N ASN A 144 21.76 -17.81 9.11
CA ASN A 144 20.48 -18.31 8.58
C ASN A 144 19.22 -17.52 9.04
N VAL A 145 19.39 -16.37 9.68
CA VAL A 145 18.30 -15.47 10.05
C VAL A 145 18.22 -14.34 9.04
N PHE A 146 17.06 -14.14 8.43
CA PHE A 146 16.82 -13.03 7.52
C PHE A 146 16.71 -11.72 8.31
N LYS A 147 17.46 -10.68 7.90
CA LYS A 147 17.70 -9.44 8.67
C LYS A 147 16.98 -8.20 8.08
N CYS A 148 15.92 -8.40 7.32
CA CYS A 148 15.17 -7.30 6.77
C CYS A 148 13.67 -7.53 6.90
N GLU A 149 12.91 -6.44 6.89
CA GLU A 149 11.48 -6.47 6.62
C GLU A 149 11.23 -6.27 5.14
N ILE A 150 10.13 -6.85 4.65
CA ILE A 150 9.78 -6.83 3.24
C ILE A 150 8.48 -6.06 3.04
N TYR A 151 8.51 -5.10 2.12
CA TYR A 151 7.35 -4.37 1.64
C TYR A 151 7.03 -4.77 0.21
N ILE A 152 5.79 -5.16 -0.06
CA ILE A 152 5.33 -5.48 -1.42
C ILE A 152 4.14 -4.58 -1.70
N ARG A 153 4.31 -3.58 -2.56
CA ARG A 153 3.29 -2.57 -2.82
C ARG A 153 2.90 -2.55 -4.29
N LEU A 154 1.64 -2.84 -4.58
CA LEU A 154 1.08 -2.54 -5.89
C LEU A 154 1.01 -1.02 -6.06
N LEU A 155 1.53 -0.53 -7.17
CA LEU A 155 1.49 0.85 -7.63
C LEU A 155 0.70 0.90 -8.94
N ALA A 156 0.01 1.99 -9.18
CA ALA A 156 -0.75 2.22 -10.42
C ALA A 156 -0.46 3.62 -10.95
N GLU A 157 0.10 3.70 -12.15
CA GLU A 157 0.41 4.95 -12.84
C GLU A 157 -0.13 4.90 -14.27
N GLY A 158 -1.07 5.80 -14.58
CA GLY A 158 -1.82 5.71 -15.83
C GLY A 158 -2.49 4.34 -15.99
N ASP A 159 -2.25 3.70 -17.11
CA ASP A 159 -2.77 2.36 -17.44
C ASP A 159 -1.84 1.21 -17.01
N TYR A 160 -0.75 1.51 -16.30
CA TYR A 160 0.24 0.53 -15.89
C TYR A 160 0.18 0.22 -14.41
N ASN A 161 0.42 -1.05 -14.10
CA ASN A 161 0.64 -1.49 -12.73
C ASN A 161 2.10 -1.94 -12.53
N PHE A 162 2.65 -1.63 -11.37
CA PHE A 162 3.99 -2.01 -10.97
C PHE A 162 3.96 -2.61 -9.58
N TYR A 163 4.94 -3.46 -9.27
CA TYR A 163 5.23 -3.81 -7.90
C TYR A 163 6.51 -3.12 -7.42
N TYR A 164 6.41 -2.45 -6.28
CA TYR A 164 7.55 -2.07 -5.48
C TYR A 164 7.81 -3.19 -4.47
N VAL A 165 9.01 -3.77 -4.51
CA VAL A 165 9.47 -4.74 -3.53
C VAL A 165 10.68 -4.15 -2.82
N GLY A 166 10.53 -3.81 -1.54
CA GLY A 166 11.54 -3.18 -0.71
C GLY A 166 12.00 -4.11 0.41
N PHE A 167 13.29 -4.05 0.72
CA PHE A 167 13.95 -4.75 1.82
C PHE A 167 14.53 -3.70 2.76
N ALA A 168 13.92 -3.51 3.92
CA ALA A 168 14.37 -2.56 4.93
C ALA A 168 15.17 -3.29 6.02
N ASN A 169 16.39 -2.84 6.27
CA ASN A 169 17.18 -3.35 7.39
C ASN A 169 16.87 -2.59 8.69
N GLY A 170 17.38 -3.08 9.83
CA GLY A 170 17.17 -2.47 11.14
C GLY A 170 17.77 -1.06 11.28
N GLU A 171 18.62 -0.61 10.34
CA GLU A 171 19.17 0.74 10.31
C GLU A 171 18.29 1.72 9.51
N GLY A 172 17.18 1.24 8.94
CA GLY A 172 16.27 2.02 8.10
C GLY A 172 16.72 2.20 6.65
N LYS A 173 17.82 1.56 6.22
CA LYS A 173 18.22 1.54 4.81
C LYS A 173 17.33 0.62 4.02
N ILE A 174 16.92 1.05 2.83
CA ILE A 174 16.00 0.31 1.97
C ILE A 174 16.65 0.04 0.62
N THR A 175 16.81 -1.23 0.28
CA THR A 175 17.03 -1.65 -1.11
C THR A 175 15.70 -2.01 -1.74
N ALA A 176 15.41 -1.45 -2.90
CA ALA A 176 14.12 -1.61 -3.54
C ALA A 176 14.22 -1.95 -5.02
N TYR A 177 13.23 -2.71 -5.50
CA TYR A 177 13.06 -3.09 -6.89
C TYR A 177 11.68 -2.69 -7.38
N LEU A 178 11.63 -2.13 -8.58
CA LEU A 178 10.40 -1.87 -9.31
C LEU A 178 10.23 -2.95 -10.38
N LEU A 179 9.07 -3.59 -10.40
CA LEU A 179 8.77 -4.66 -11.35
C LEU A 179 7.52 -4.31 -12.17
N ASP A 180 7.48 -4.75 -13.42
CA ASP A 180 6.23 -4.81 -14.16
C ASP A 180 5.29 -5.81 -13.46
N ALA A 181 4.08 -5.37 -13.16
CA ALA A 181 3.14 -6.18 -12.42
C ALA A 181 2.43 -7.26 -13.27
N SER A 182 2.61 -7.25 -14.59
CA SER A 182 2.02 -8.26 -15.47
C SER A 182 2.88 -9.54 -15.57
N ASP A 183 4.20 -9.40 -15.59
CA ASP A 183 5.12 -10.53 -15.78
C ASP A 183 6.17 -10.70 -14.66
N GLY A 184 6.34 -9.68 -13.81
CA GLY A 184 7.32 -9.67 -12.73
C GLY A 184 8.74 -9.33 -13.17
N LYS A 185 8.93 -8.78 -14.38
CA LYS A 185 10.23 -8.32 -14.85
C LYS A 185 10.70 -7.11 -14.06
N ILE A 186 11.93 -7.16 -13.54
CA ILE A 186 12.55 -6.03 -12.86
C ILE A 186 12.84 -4.94 -13.88
N ILE A 187 12.31 -3.74 -13.63
CA ILE A 187 12.47 -2.54 -14.45
C ILE A 187 13.60 -1.68 -13.90
N ALA A 188 13.67 -1.53 -12.58
CA ALA A 188 14.67 -0.73 -11.89
C ALA A 188 14.98 -1.31 -10.51
N GLY A 189 16.19 -1.05 -10.02
CA GLY A 189 16.59 -1.31 -8.65
C GLY A 189 17.34 -0.10 -8.08
N LYS A 190 17.17 0.14 -6.78
CA LYS A 190 17.86 1.20 -6.02
C LYS A 190 18.38 0.62 -4.71
N ASN A 191 19.64 0.89 -4.41
CA ASN A 191 20.29 0.65 -3.13
C ASN A 191 20.53 2.01 -2.46
N ASP A 192 20.02 2.19 -1.25
CA ASP A 192 20.29 3.40 -0.42
C ASP A 192 21.47 3.15 0.51
#